data_4b2780e525d1380c6039a7d4d9ae7aaa
#
_entry.id   4b2780e525d1380c6039a7d4d9ae7aaa
#
_cell.length_a   1.000
_cell.length_b   1.000
_cell.length_c   1.000
_cell.angle_alpha   90.00
_cell.angle_beta   90.00
_cell.angle_gamma   90.00
#
_symmetry.space_group_name_H-M   'P 1'
#
loop_
_entity.id
_entity.type
_entity.pdbx_description
1 polymer ?
#
loop_
_entity_poly.entity_id
_entity_poly.type
_entity_poly.pdbx_seq_one_letter_code
_entity_poly.pdbx_strand_id
1 'polypeptide(L)'
;MNCEDLVNIPLLKKGLTLISGANGIRNNISWIYFADCVQCLDEEYNISELIHGGEMVIITNKSLTDDDNKIIDIIKVMYPKKIAAVVINENQISKKIADYCEELNLPLFELSVELHLIDFSQIVCKRLIEEESETHSREKLLTSILFVDNFNEYEVTKRATHYGITISGKQSIAIIKTVGLNDPASIKRIQSLVENEFRYYDINKLLIYSQFETIVVMFPLEVFGKDSVVHFFEKIADKIHKEFEIEAYIGIGLGYEYLADIRESYTEAKSALQLISMEKQKYVLSYNDMGIHSLISQIRSPKTLDNYINDKLG
;
A
#
# COMPACT_ATOMS: atom_id res chain seq x y z
N MET A 1 -3.14 -5.71 -6.29
CA MET A 1 -2.35 -6.71 -7.06
C MET A 1 -1.12 -6.04 -7.63
N ASN A 2 0.05 -6.65 -7.53
CA ASN A 2 1.24 -6.12 -8.22
C ASN A 2 1.54 -6.88 -9.52
N CYS A 3 2.53 -6.41 -10.29
CA CYS A 3 2.90 -7.05 -11.54
C CYS A 3 3.48 -8.46 -11.34
N GLU A 4 4.12 -8.75 -10.20
CA GLU A 4 4.62 -10.09 -9.84
C GLU A 4 3.45 -11.07 -9.62
N ASP A 5 2.40 -10.63 -8.93
CA ASP A 5 1.19 -11.43 -8.73
C ASP A 5 0.52 -11.75 -10.07
N LEU A 6 0.52 -10.78 -11.00
CA LEU A 6 -0.07 -10.93 -12.33
C LEU A 6 0.57 -12.06 -13.13
N VAL A 7 1.91 -12.12 -13.22
CA VAL A 7 2.62 -13.16 -13.97
C VAL A 7 2.48 -14.55 -13.34
N ASN A 8 2.07 -14.61 -12.06
CA ASN A 8 1.83 -15.86 -11.36
C ASN A 8 0.42 -16.42 -11.56
N ILE A 9 -0.50 -15.67 -12.20
CA ILE A 9 -1.83 -16.18 -12.55
C ILE A 9 -1.69 -17.31 -13.59
N PRO A 10 -2.13 -18.55 -13.29
CA PRO A 10 -1.90 -19.69 -14.17
C PRO A 10 -2.43 -19.52 -15.60
N LEU A 11 -3.56 -18.81 -15.73
CA LEU A 11 -4.20 -18.56 -17.03
C LEU A 11 -3.41 -17.55 -17.89
N LEU A 12 -2.62 -16.67 -17.27
CA LEU A 12 -1.83 -15.66 -17.97
C LEU A 12 -0.41 -16.12 -18.29
N LYS A 13 0.12 -17.13 -17.58
CA LYS A 13 1.52 -17.62 -17.75
C LYS A 13 1.92 -17.97 -19.18
N LYS A 14 0.97 -18.39 -20.01
CA LYS A 14 1.25 -18.81 -21.39
C LYS A 14 1.14 -17.67 -22.39
N GLY A 15 0.49 -16.57 -22.01
CA GLY A 15 0.18 -15.49 -22.93
C GLY A 15 0.68 -14.12 -22.51
N LEU A 16 1.33 -14.00 -21.33
CA LEU A 16 1.88 -12.73 -20.85
C LEU A 16 3.34 -12.94 -20.45
N THR A 17 4.26 -12.23 -21.10
CA THR A 17 5.69 -12.36 -20.88
C THR A 17 6.30 -11.03 -20.49
N LEU A 18 7.08 -10.97 -19.40
CA LEU A 18 7.85 -9.79 -19.03
C LEU A 18 9.06 -9.66 -19.97
N ILE A 19 9.20 -8.53 -20.65
CA ILE A 19 10.26 -8.25 -21.61
C ILE A 19 11.36 -7.40 -20.99
N SER A 20 10.99 -6.35 -20.21
CA SER A 20 11.93 -5.46 -19.55
C SER A 20 11.32 -4.79 -18.33
N GLY A 21 12.10 -4.01 -17.59
CA GLY A 21 11.65 -3.29 -16.39
C GLY A 21 11.46 -4.19 -15.17
N ALA A 22 12.24 -5.28 -15.05
CA ALA A 22 12.12 -6.26 -13.96
C ALA A 22 12.22 -5.65 -12.56
N ASN A 23 12.97 -4.57 -12.37
CA ASN A 23 13.07 -3.87 -11.09
C ASN A 23 11.74 -3.26 -10.62
N GLY A 24 10.83 -2.95 -11.56
CA GLY A 24 9.49 -2.46 -11.26
C GLY A 24 8.42 -3.56 -11.09
N ILE A 25 8.78 -4.84 -11.08
CA ILE A 25 7.82 -5.97 -11.04
C ILE A 25 6.88 -5.92 -9.82
N ARG A 26 7.24 -5.18 -8.78
CA ARG A 26 6.41 -4.98 -7.59
C ARG A 26 5.51 -3.74 -7.66
N ASN A 27 5.46 -3.04 -8.80
CA ASN A 27 4.52 -1.95 -9.00
C ASN A 27 3.09 -2.45 -8.84
N ASN A 28 2.29 -1.71 -8.07
CA ASN A 28 0.90 -2.06 -7.82
C ASN A 28 0.01 -1.65 -8.98
N ILE A 29 -0.80 -2.60 -9.45
CA ILE A 29 -1.80 -2.38 -10.47
C ILE A 29 -3.11 -2.00 -9.80
N SER A 30 -3.60 -0.79 -10.06
CA SER A 30 -4.89 -0.29 -9.57
C SER A 30 -6.03 -0.60 -10.54
N TRP A 31 -5.79 -0.45 -11.84
CA TRP A 31 -6.76 -0.65 -12.91
C TRP A 31 -6.07 -0.91 -14.26
N ILE A 32 -6.87 -1.18 -15.29
CA ILE A 32 -6.42 -1.29 -16.68
C ILE A 32 -6.81 -0.01 -17.44
N TYR A 33 -5.87 0.52 -18.23
CA TYR A 33 -6.11 1.63 -19.14
C TYR A 33 -5.77 1.22 -20.58
N PHE A 34 -6.73 1.35 -21.51
CA PHE A 34 -6.51 1.08 -22.93
C PHE A 34 -6.13 2.38 -23.64
N ALA A 35 -4.87 2.49 -24.05
CA ALA A 35 -4.33 3.66 -24.75
C ALA A 35 -4.55 3.61 -26.28
N ASP A 36 -5.47 2.77 -26.75
CA ASP A 36 -5.74 2.54 -28.15
C ASP A 36 -6.80 3.47 -28.76
N CYS A 37 -7.41 4.30 -27.93
CA CYS A 37 -8.49 5.19 -28.39
C CYS A 37 -7.95 6.38 -29.17
N VAL A 38 -8.79 6.93 -30.07
CA VAL A 38 -8.47 8.12 -30.89
C VAL A 38 -8.07 9.32 -30.03
N GLN A 39 -8.60 9.41 -28.81
CA GLN A 39 -8.27 10.46 -27.83
C GLN A 39 -6.79 10.46 -27.43
N CYS A 40 -6.09 9.32 -27.52
CA CYS A 40 -4.66 9.23 -27.25
C CYS A 40 -3.80 9.75 -28.42
N LEU A 41 -4.40 10.01 -29.58
CA LEU A 41 -3.75 10.47 -30.80
C LEU A 41 -4.01 11.95 -31.08
N ASP A 42 -4.94 12.58 -30.35
CA ASP A 42 -5.37 13.95 -30.57
C ASP A 42 -4.60 14.87 -29.61
N GLU A 43 -3.89 15.86 -30.17
CA GLU A 43 -3.12 16.84 -29.37
C GLU A 43 -4.00 17.71 -28.46
N GLU A 44 -5.32 17.76 -28.71
CA GLU A 44 -6.28 18.48 -27.88
C GLU A 44 -6.60 17.75 -26.55
N TYR A 45 -6.33 16.45 -26.47
CA TYR A 45 -6.60 15.66 -25.26
C TYR A 45 -5.34 15.46 -24.41
N ASN A 46 -5.38 15.96 -23.19
CA ASN A 46 -4.32 15.74 -22.22
C ASN A 46 -4.47 14.35 -21.58
N ILE A 47 -3.82 13.33 -22.17
CA ILE A 47 -3.84 11.95 -21.68
C ILE A 47 -3.48 11.86 -20.18
N SER A 48 -2.62 12.79 -19.70
CA SER A 48 -2.21 12.79 -18.30
C SER A 48 -3.36 13.03 -17.31
N GLU A 49 -4.46 13.63 -17.75
CA GLU A 49 -5.65 13.86 -16.90
C GLU A 49 -6.50 12.60 -16.72
N LEU A 50 -6.33 11.62 -17.62
CA LEU A 50 -7.04 10.33 -17.57
C LEU A 50 -6.32 9.29 -16.71
N ILE A 51 -5.07 9.57 -16.29
CA ILE A 51 -4.23 8.69 -15.49
C ILE A 51 -4.22 9.15 -14.04
N HIS A 52 -4.55 8.24 -13.14
CA HIS A 52 -4.66 8.51 -11.69
C HIS A 52 -3.49 7.91 -10.89
N GLY A 53 -2.72 7.01 -11.53
CA GLY A 53 -1.59 6.29 -10.96
C GLY A 53 -1.89 4.83 -10.65
N GLY A 54 -0.92 3.97 -10.95
CA GLY A 54 -1.05 2.53 -10.78
C GLY A 54 -1.78 1.82 -11.92
N GLU A 55 -2.10 2.50 -13.03
CA GLU A 55 -2.72 1.82 -14.17
C GLU A 55 -1.72 0.92 -14.90
N MET A 56 -2.23 -0.23 -15.36
CA MET A 56 -1.60 -1.03 -16.41
C MET A 56 -2.08 -0.52 -17.76
N VAL A 57 -1.17 0.07 -18.52
CA VAL A 57 -1.45 0.66 -19.83
C VAL A 57 -1.35 -0.39 -20.93
N ILE A 58 -2.42 -0.60 -21.68
CA ILE A 58 -2.49 -1.58 -22.76
C ILE A 58 -2.50 -0.83 -24.09
N ILE A 59 -1.54 -1.17 -24.97
CA ILE A 59 -1.38 -0.58 -26.31
C ILE A 59 -1.39 -1.74 -27.33
N THR A 60 -2.50 -1.89 -28.07
CA THR A 60 -2.66 -2.96 -29.05
C THR A 60 -2.87 -2.43 -30.47
N ASN A 61 -3.11 -1.13 -30.62
CA ASN A 61 -3.36 -0.51 -31.89
C ASN A 61 -2.07 -0.45 -32.74
N LYS A 62 -2.06 -1.18 -33.86
CA LYS A 62 -0.92 -1.28 -34.74
C LYS A 62 -0.45 0.08 -35.29
N SER A 63 -1.35 1.03 -35.49
CA SER A 63 -0.97 2.39 -35.96
C SER A 63 -0.15 3.18 -34.91
N LEU A 64 -0.18 2.77 -33.65
CA LEU A 64 0.66 3.29 -32.57
C LEU A 64 1.95 2.47 -32.45
N THR A 65 1.83 1.14 -32.50
CA THR A 65 2.96 0.23 -32.24
C THR A 65 3.92 0.11 -33.43
N ASP A 66 3.52 0.52 -34.64
CA ASP A 66 4.42 0.63 -35.80
C ASP A 66 5.38 1.84 -35.72
N ASP A 67 5.23 2.73 -34.72
CA ASP A 67 6.11 3.89 -34.50
C ASP A 67 6.59 3.95 -33.04
N ASP A 68 7.83 3.54 -32.83
CA ASP A 68 8.48 3.54 -31.51
C ASP A 68 8.43 4.90 -30.81
N ASN A 69 8.52 6.00 -31.55
CA ASN A 69 8.52 7.34 -30.97
C ASN A 69 7.15 7.66 -30.36
N LYS A 70 6.07 7.28 -31.03
CA LYS A 70 4.71 7.48 -30.49
C LYS A 70 4.51 6.74 -29.17
N ILE A 71 4.94 5.47 -29.08
CA ILE A 71 4.86 4.71 -27.84
C ILE A 71 5.68 5.36 -26.74
N ILE A 72 6.92 5.73 -27.04
CA ILE A 72 7.80 6.40 -26.07
C ILE A 72 7.20 7.72 -25.60
N ASP A 73 6.59 8.51 -26.49
CA ASP A 73 5.95 9.77 -26.11
C ASP A 73 4.70 9.55 -25.25
N ILE A 74 3.90 8.52 -25.54
CA ILE A 74 2.78 8.10 -24.65
C ILE A 74 3.32 7.73 -23.26
N ILE A 75 4.36 6.91 -23.19
CA ILE A 75 4.97 6.51 -21.92
C ILE A 75 5.53 7.73 -21.17
N LYS A 76 6.22 8.65 -21.83
CA LYS A 76 6.74 9.89 -21.22
C LYS A 76 5.66 10.74 -20.57
N VAL A 77 4.49 10.83 -21.20
CA VAL A 77 3.35 11.60 -20.66
C VAL A 77 2.72 10.89 -19.44
N MET A 78 2.65 9.55 -19.48
CA MET A 78 1.98 8.76 -18.45
C MET A 78 2.90 8.40 -17.25
N TYR A 79 4.19 8.21 -17.48
CA TYR A 79 5.15 7.77 -16.46
C TYR A 79 5.22 8.68 -15.22
N PRO A 80 5.19 10.02 -15.33
CA PRO A 80 5.16 10.92 -14.17
C PRO A 80 3.94 10.70 -13.26
N LYS A 81 2.87 10.12 -13.81
CA LYS A 81 1.66 9.75 -13.06
C LYS A 81 1.77 8.38 -12.36
N LYS A 82 2.96 7.74 -12.39
CA LYS A 82 3.22 6.48 -11.71
C LYS A 82 2.36 5.31 -12.25
N ILE A 83 2.29 5.14 -13.56
CA ILE A 83 1.70 3.93 -14.16
C ILE A 83 2.43 2.67 -13.68
N ALA A 84 1.71 1.57 -13.54
CA ALA A 84 2.25 0.33 -12.98
C ALA A 84 3.06 -0.49 -13.99
N ALA A 85 2.57 -0.58 -15.24
CA ALA A 85 3.16 -1.38 -16.30
C ALA A 85 2.63 -0.95 -17.67
N VAL A 86 3.32 -1.40 -18.72
CA VAL A 86 2.87 -1.31 -20.11
C VAL A 86 2.72 -2.72 -20.68
N VAL A 87 1.66 -2.94 -21.47
CA VAL A 87 1.39 -4.20 -22.18
C VAL A 87 1.25 -3.89 -23.66
N ILE A 88 2.01 -4.58 -24.51
CA ILE A 88 1.99 -4.43 -25.95
C ILE A 88 1.83 -5.85 -26.57
N ASN A 89 1.17 -5.93 -27.72
CA ASN A 89 1.00 -7.19 -28.42
C ASN A 89 2.32 -7.82 -28.85
N GLU A 90 2.29 -9.13 -28.97
CA GLU A 90 3.37 -9.97 -29.48
C GLU A 90 3.88 -9.46 -30.85
N ASN A 91 5.22 -9.47 -31.00
CA ASN A 91 5.93 -9.00 -32.19
C ASN A 91 5.79 -7.48 -32.49
N GLN A 92 5.36 -6.67 -31.54
CA GLN A 92 5.22 -5.21 -31.68
C GLN A 92 6.14 -4.43 -30.73
N ILE A 93 6.96 -5.11 -29.95
CA ILE A 93 7.92 -4.51 -29.03
C ILE A 93 9.28 -4.41 -29.72
N SER A 94 9.73 -3.20 -30.01
CA SER A 94 11.09 -2.98 -30.49
C SER A 94 12.09 -2.99 -29.34
N LYS A 95 13.37 -3.19 -29.67
CA LYS A 95 14.45 -3.08 -28.70
C LYS A 95 14.49 -1.67 -28.08
N LYS A 96 14.18 -0.63 -28.84
CA LYS A 96 14.18 0.77 -28.37
C LYS A 96 13.14 0.99 -27.27
N ILE A 97 11.95 0.44 -27.43
CA ILE A 97 10.88 0.50 -26.40
C ILE A 97 11.29 -0.28 -25.15
N ALA A 98 11.86 -1.48 -25.33
CA ALA A 98 12.31 -2.31 -24.22
C ALA A 98 13.43 -1.65 -23.42
N ASP A 99 14.47 -1.10 -24.10
CA ASP A 99 15.57 -0.38 -23.46
C ASP A 99 15.05 0.86 -22.68
N TYR A 100 14.08 1.59 -23.24
CA TYR A 100 13.49 2.76 -22.59
C TYR A 100 12.69 2.38 -21.32
N CYS A 101 11.91 1.32 -21.37
CA CYS A 101 11.20 0.81 -20.19
C CYS A 101 12.15 0.27 -19.11
N GLU A 102 13.28 -0.34 -19.52
CA GLU A 102 14.31 -0.79 -18.59
C GLU A 102 14.97 0.38 -17.83
N GLU A 103 15.30 1.48 -18.55
CA GLU A 103 15.85 2.71 -17.94
C GLU A 103 14.91 3.32 -16.91
N LEU A 104 13.60 3.24 -17.16
CA LEU A 104 12.57 3.74 -16.25
C LEU A 104 12.23 2.78 -15.11
N ASN A 105 12.75 1.54 -15.10
CA ASN A 105 12.29 0.45 -14.24
C ASN A 105 10.76 0.22 -14.34
N LEU A 106 10.20 0.40 -15.54
CA LEU A 106 8.78 0.24 -15.82
C LEU A 106 8.54 -1.13 -16.46
N PRO A 107 7.81 -2.05 -15.81
CA PRO A 107 7.50 -3.37 -16.37
C PRO A 107 6.84 -3.26 -17.74
N LEU A 108 7.46 -3.88 -18.73
CA LEU A 108 6.93 -4.01 -20.09
C LEU A 108 6.60 -5.47 -20.35
N PHE A 109 5.35 -5.74 -20.64
CA PHE A 109 4.85 -7.06 -20.94
C PHE A 109 4.48 -7.20 -22.42
N GLU A 110 4.77 -8.36 -22.95
CA GLU A 110 4.29 -8.81 -24.25
C GLU A 110 3.04 -9.67 -24.07
N LEU A 111 1.98 -9.36 -24.81
CA LEU A 111 0.72 -10.10 -24.83
C LEU A 111 0.67 -10.97 -26.09
N SER A 112 0.67 -12.29 -25.91
CA SER A 112 0.57 -13.24 -27.01
C SER A 112 -0.78 -13.16 -27.71
N VAL A 113 -0.79 -13.40 -29.03
CA VAL A 113 -2.01 -13.48 -29.85
C VAL A 113 -2.91 -14.65 -29.47
N GLU A 114 -2.36 -15.67 -28.79
CA GLU A 114 -3.14 -16.81 -28.28
C GLU A 114 -4.01 -16.43 -27.07
N LEU A 115 -3.63 -15.39 -26.33
CA LEU A 115 -4.41 -14.84 -25.20
C LEU A 115 -5.23 -13.66 -25.68
N HIS A 116 -6.51 -13.88 -25.95
CA HIS A 116 -7.38 -12.83 -26.42
C HIS A 116 -7.46 -11.69 -25.41
N LEU A 117 -7.42 -10.45 -25.90
CA LEU A 117 -7.44 -9.24 -25.07
C LEU A 117 -8.66 -9.21 -24.14
N ILE A 118 -9.81 -9.74 -24.59
CA ILE A 118 -11.01 -9.82 -23.76
C ILE A 118 -10.80 -10.75 -22.56
N ASP A 119 -10.18 -11.92 -22.77
CA ASP A 119 -9.92 -12.89 -21.71
C ASP A 119 -8.89 -12.35 -20.73
N PHE A 120 -7.81 -11.73 -21.24
CA PHE A 120 -6.82 -11.04 -20.44
C PHE A 120 -7.45 -9.97 -19.56
N SER A 121 -8.23 -9.06 -20.15
CA SER A 121 -8.88 -7.98 -19.40
C SER A 121 -9.88 -8.49 -18.36
N GLN A 122 -10.66 -9.52 -18.69
CA GLN A 122 -11.59 -10.13 -17.74
C GLN A 122 -10.86 -10.76 -16.53
N ILE A 123 -9.78 -11.51 -16.78
CA ILE A 123 -8.99 -12.14 -15.71
C ILE A 123 -8.42 -11.08 -14.78
N VAL A 124 -7.80 -10.04 -15.33
CA VAL A 124 -7.16 -8.98 -14.54
C VAL A 124 -8.20 -8.15 -13.79
N CYS A 125 -9.26 -7.68 -14.45
CA CYS A 125 -10.32 -6.90 -13.80
C CYS A 125 -11.01 -7.70 -12.69
N LYS A 126 -11.33 -8.98 -12.94
CA LYS A 126 -11.93 -9.85 -11.92
C LYS A 126 -11.02 -9.96 -10.70
N ARG A 127 -9.72 -10.16 -10.92
CA ARG A 127 -8.75 -10.27 -9.83
C ARG A 127 -8.62 -8.96 -9.03
N LEU A 128 -8.60 -7.82 -9.71
CA LEU A 128 -8.56 -6.50 -9.05
C LEU A 128 -9.81 -6.26 -8.18
N ILE A 129 -11.00 -6.60 -8.69
CA ILE A 129 -12.26 -6.48 -7.93
C ILE A 129 -12.29 -7.43 -6.73
N GLU A 130 -11.82 -8.68 -6.90
CA GLU A 130 -11.73 -9.64 -5.80
C GLU A 130 -10.81 -9.12 -4.69
N GLU A 131 -9.64 -8.58 -5.03
CA GLU A 131 -8.71 -7.99 -4.06
C GLU A 131 -9.26 -6.74 -3.37
N GLU A 132 -9.98 -5.89 -4.08
CA GLU A 132 -10.64 -4.74 -3.47
C GLU A 132 -11.70 -5.19 -2.45
N SER A 133 -12.49 -6.21 -2.79
CA SER A 133 -13.47 -6.82 -1.88
C SER A 133 -12.81 -7.47 -0.67
N GLU A 134 -11.70 -8.20 -0.86
CA GLU A 134 -10.92 -8.76 0.25
C GLU A 134 -10.35 -7.67 1.16
N THR A 135 -9.78 -6.61 0.58
CA THR A 135 -9.23 -5.48 1.34
C THR A 135 -10.29 -4.84 2.20
N HIS A 136 -11.47 -4.54 1.63
CA HIS A 136 -12.60 -4.00 2.39
C HIS A 136 -13.07 -4.94 3.51
N SER A 137 -13.03 -6.25 3.27
CA SER A 137 -13.37 -7.24 4.30
C SER A 137 -12.33 -7.29 5.42
N ARG A 138 -11.03 -7.17 5.09
CA ARG A 138 -9.93 -7.08 6.07
C ARG A 138 -10.01 -5.80 6.91
N GLU A 139 -10.36 -4.68 6.28
CA GLU A 139 -10.62 -3.40 6.98
C GLU A 139 -11.77 -3.55 7.99
N LYS A 140 -12.89 -4.20 7.59
CA LYS A 140 -14.01 -4.47 8.48
C LYS A 140 -13.62 -5.37 9.66
N LEU A 141 -12.73 -6.33 9.45
CA LEU A 141 -12.23 -7.17 10.56
C LEU A 141 -11.43 -6.34 11.55
N LEU A 142 -10.46 -5.54 11.09
CA LEU A 142 -9.67 -4.69 11.98
C LEU A 142 -10.55 -3.68 12.73
N THR A 143 -11.46 -3.02 12.04
CA THR A 143 -12.38 -2.07 12.68
C THR A 143 -13.29 -2.74 13.71
N SER A 144 -13.71 -4.00 13.48
CA SER A 144 -14.47 -4.75 14.49
C SER A 144 -13.66 -5.05 15.74
N ILE A 145 -12.38 -5.40 15.61
CA ILE A 145 -11.48 -5.61 16.74
C ILE A 145 -11.30 -4.30 17.54
N LEU A 146 -11.09 -3.19 16.84
CA LEU A 146 -10.75 -1.92 17.47
C LEU A 146 -11.93 -1.16 18.07
N PHE A 147 -13.12 -1.25 17.47
CA PHE A 147 -14.21 -0.32 17.76
C PHE A 147 -15.55 -0.98 18.15
N VAL A 148 -15.70 -2.31 17.97
CA VAL A 148 -16.94 -3.01 18.34
C VAL A 148 -16.77 -3.70 19.69
N ASP A 149 -17.59 -3.32 20.68
CA ASP A 149 -17.58 -3.99 21.98
C ASP A 149 -18.05 -5.45 21.86
N ASN A 150 -17.36 -6.34 22.58
CA ASN A 150 -17.68 -7.77 22.64
C ASN A 150 -17.72 -8.46 21.26
N PHE A 151 -16.75 -8.18 20.39
CA PHE A 151 -16.61 -8.91 19.14
C PHE A 151 -16.31 -10.40 19.41
N ASN A 152 -16.72 -11.28 18.50
CA ASN A 152 -16.47 -12.72 18.62
C ASN A 152 -15.06 -13.02 18.07
N GLU A 153 -14.09 -13.29 18.96
CA GLU A 153 -12.70 -13.61 18.60
C GLU A 153 -12.59 -14.82 17.67
N TYR A 154 -13.37 -15.86 17.90
CA TYR A 154 -13.37 -17.06 17.07
C TYR A 154 -13.80 -16.72 15.64
N GLU A 155 -14.87 -15.97 15.46
CA GLU A 155 -15.35 -15.55 14.13
C GLU A 155 -14.33 -14.65 13.43
N VAL A 156 -13.71 -13.72 14.15
CA VAL A 156 -12.69 -12.84 13.61
C VAL A 156 -11.46 -13.62 13.14
N THR A 157 -10.94 -14.52 13.98
CA THR A 157 -9.79 -15.37 13.66
C THR A 157 -10.09 -16.29 12.48
N LYS A 158 -11.26 -16.91 12.44
CA LYS A 158 -11.70 -17.75 11.33
C LYS A 158 -11.77 -16.99 10.01
N ARG A 159 -12.33 -15.77 10.02
CA ARG A 159 -12.39 -14.91 8.82
C ARG A 159 -11.00 -14.44 8.40
N ALA A 160 -10.14 -14.04 9.33
CA ALA A 160 -8.76 -13.68 9.05
C ALA A 160 -8.03 -14.84 8.35
N THR A 161 -8.16 -16.06 8.86
CA THR A 161 -7.58 -17.26 8.24
C THR A 161 -8.12 -17.50 6.84
N HIS A 162 -9.41 -17.24 6.58
CA HIS A 162 -10.00 -17.33 5.24
C HIS A 162 -9.33 -16.38 4.24
N TYR A 163 -8.90 -15.19 4.70
CA TYR A 163 -8.14 -14.22 3.88
C TYR A 163 -6.63 -14.48 3.87
N GLY A 164 -6.16 -15.60 4.43
CA GLY A 164 -4.75 -15.95 4.49
C GLY A 164 -3.96 -15.16 5.53
N ILE A 165 -4.65 -14.59 6.54
CA ILE A 165 -4.04 -13.88 7.66
C ILE A 165 -4.00 -14.80 8.87
N THR A 166 -2.79 -15.07 9.37
CA THR A 166 -2.59 -15.82 10.60
C THR A 166 -2.46 -14.85 11.76
N ILE A 167 -3.42 -14.89 12.70
CA ILE A 167 -3.35 -14.15 13.94
C ILE A 167 -2.82 -15.11 15.00
N SER A 168 -1.52 -15.06 15.26
CA SER A 168 -0.84 -15.88 16.28
C SER A 168 0.25 -15.08 16.95
N GLY A 169 0.57 -15.41 18.20
CA GLY A 169 1.54 -14.69 19.00
C GLY A 169 1.15 -13.25 19.30
N LYS A 170 2.10 -12.46 19.78
CA LYS A 170 1.86 -11.05 20.13
C LYS A 170 1.61 -10.20 18.90
N GLN A 171 0.43 -9.59 18.86
CA GLN A 171 0.04 -8.62 17.86
C GLN A 171 0.22 -7.19 18.38
N SER A 172 0.64 -6.28 17.53
CA SER A 172 0.77 -4.85 17.84
C SER A 172 0.07 -4.01 16.79
N ILE A 173 -0.24 -2.76 17.14
CA ILE A 173 -0.80 -1.76 16.25
C ILE A 173 0.26 -0.68 15.94
N ALA A 174 0.39 -0.33 14.67
CA ALA A 174 1.03 0.91 14.27
C ALA A 174 0.00 1.83 13.59
N ILE A 175 0.10 3.12 13.89
CA ILE A 175 -0.71 4.17 13.27
C ILE A 175 0.22 5.08 12.48
N ILE A 176 0.01 5.14 11.17
CA ILE A 176 0.75 5.98 10.23
C ILE A 176 -0.15 7.16 9.89
N LYS A 177 0.31 8.37 10.18
CA LYS A 177 -0.36 9.62 9.80
C LYS A 177 0.47 10.32 8.74
N THR A 178 -0.13 10.54 7.58
CA THR A 178 0.46 11.32 6.49
C THR A 178 0.01 12.78 6.59
N VAL A 179 0.91 13.72 6.32
CA VAL A 179 0.60 15.14 6.47
C VAL A 179 0.27 15.76 5.11
N GLY A 180 -0.94 16.32 5.01
CA GLY A 180 -1.38 17.05 3.81
C GLY A 180 -1.80 16.18 2.63
N LEU A 181 -1.98 14.87 2.83
CA LEU A 181 -2.41 13.94 1.80
C LEU A 181 -3.88 13.57 1.99
N ASN A 182 -4.76 14.13 1.18
CA ASN A 182 -6.20 13.88 1.23
C ASN A 182 -6.72 13.04 0.06
N ASP A 183 -5.84 12.64 -0.87
CA ASP A 183 -6.23 11.87 -2.04
C ASP A 183 -6.34 10.37 -1.71
N PRO A 184 -7.55 9.75 -1.87
CA PRO A 184 -7.77 8.34 -1.56
C PRO A 184 -6.88 7.37 -2.35
N ALA A 185 -6.54 7.73 -3.61
CA ALA A 185 -5.70 6.88 -4.43
C ALA A 185 -4.27 6.81 -3.88
N SER A 186 -3.73 7.92 -3.44
CA SER A 186 -2.40 7.99 -2.81
C SER A 186 -2.37 7.27 -1.45
N ILE A 187 -3.44 7.36 -0.65
CA ILE A 187 -3.55 6.58 0.59
C ILE A 187 -3.53 5.07 0.31
N LYS A 188 -4.28 4.60 -0.69
CA LYS A 188 -4.25 3.19 -1.13
C LYS A 188 -2.84 2.76 -1.59
N ARG A 189 -2.10 3.63 -2.27
CA ARG A 189 -0.72 3.35 -2.69
C ARG A 189 0.24 3.25 -1.51
N ILE A 190 0.10 4.12 -0.50
CA ILE A 190 0.88 4.03 0.74
C ILE A 190 0.53 2.75 1.50
N GLN A 191 -0.75 2.39 1.59
CA GLN A 191 -1.17 1.12 2.16
C GLN A 191 -0.49 -0.09 1.48
N SER A 192 -0.47 -0.08 0.15
CA SER A 192 0.21 -1.12 -0.64
C SER A 192 1.73 -1.12 -0.42
N LEU A 193 2.35 0.07 -0.26
CA LEU A 193 3.77 0.18 0.10
C LEU A 193 4.03 -0.49 1.46
N VAL A 194 3.21 -0.21 2.47
CA VAL A 194 3.31 -0.83 3.80
C VAL A 194 3.18 -2.35 3.69
N GLU A 195 2.17 -2.86 2.99
CA GLU A 195 1.98 -4.31 2.80
C GLU A 195 3.18 -4.95 2.10
N ASN A 196 3.77 -4.28 1.09
CA ASN A 196 4.95 -4.78 0.38
C ASN A 196 6.19 -4.86 1.28
N GLU A 197 6.37 -3.93 2.24
CA GLU A 197 7.47 -4.01 3.19
C GLU A 197 7.34 -5.21 4.13
N PHE A 198 6.15 -5.54 4.57
CA PHE A 198 5.90 -6.72 5.40
C PHE A 198 6.13 -8.04 4.68
N ARG A 199 6.06 -8.08 3.34
CA ARG A 199 6.38 -9.29 2.55
C ARG A 199 7.84 -9.75 2.71
N TYR A 200 8.77 -8.84 3.05
CA TYR A 200 10.15 -9.22 3.36
C TYR A 200 10.26 -10.06 4.65
N TYR A 201 9.22 -10.10 5.46
CA TYR A 201 9.10 -10.90 6.67
C TYR A 201 8.09 -12.06 6.49
N ASP A 202 7.86 -12.49 5.24
CA ASP A 202 6.90 -13.55 4.87
C ASP A 202 5.44 -13.26 5.25
N ILE A 203 5.10 -11.98 5.53
CA ILE A 203 3.74 -11.56 5.79
C ILE A 203 3.14 -11.03 4.49
N ASN A 204 2.32 -11.86 3.85
CA ASN A 204 1.72 -11.52 2.57
C ASN A 204 0.46 -10.67 2.68
N LYS A 205 -0.26 -10.77 3.79
CA LYS A 205 -1.51 -10.05 4.04
C LYS A 205 -1.58 -9.60 5.50
N LEU A 206 -2.10 -8.38 5.70
CA LEU A 206 -2.27 -7.75 7.01
C LEU A 206 -3.73 -7.37 7.25
N LEU A 207 -4.10 -7.22 8.52
CA LEU A 207 -5.27 -6.44 8.88
C LEU A 207 -4.88 -4.97 8.89
N ILE A 208 -5.40 -4.25 7.91
CA ILE A 208 -5.09 -2.85 7.68
C ILE A 208 -6.38 -2.08 7.45
N TYR A 209 -6.42 -0.86 7.92
CA TYR A 209 -7.56 0.04 7.82
C TYR A 209 -7.06 1.45 7.53
N SER A 210 -7.70 2.14 6.61
CA SER A 210 -7.34 3.52 6.30
C SER A 210 -8.54 4.45 6.39
N GLN A 211 -8.34 5.61 6.99
CA GLN A 211 -9.33 6.68 7.08
C GLN A 211 -8.66 8.04 6.99
N PHE A 212 -9.05 8.83 5.98
CA PHE A 212 -8.43 10.12 5.69
C PHE A 212 -6.90 10.00 5.57
N GLU A 213 -6.15 10.77 6.34
CA GLU A 213 -4.68 10.80 6.37
C GLU A 213 -4.07 9.67 7.24
N THR A 214 -4.87 8.74 7.76
CA THR A 214 -4.41 7.77 8.76
C THR A 214 -4.53 6.35 8.24
N ILE A 215 -3.47 5.57 8.39
CA ILE A 215 -3.43 4.14 8.12
C ILE A 215 -3.12 3.43 9.43
N VAL A 216 -3.95 2.46 9.79
CA VAL A 216 -3.78 1.61 10.97
C VAL A 216 -3.47 0.21 10.52
N VAL A 217 -2.40 -0.37 11.02
CA VAL A 217 -1.97 -1.73 10.69
C VAL A 217 -1.80 -2.56 11.94
N MET A 218 -2.38 -3.76 11.95
CA MET A 218 -2.14 -4.78 12.95
C MET A 218 -1.12 -5.78 12.41
N PHE A 219 -0.08 -6.05 13.18
CA PHE A 219 1.02 -6.90 12.75
C PHE A 219 1.59 -7.75 13.90
N PRO A 220 2.13 -8.96 13.61
CA PRO A 220 2.80 -9.79 14.61
C PRO A 220 4.17 -9.21 14.96
N LEU A 221 4.45 -9.02 16.26
CA LEU A 221 5.75 -8.50 16.73
C LEU A 221 6.89 -9.49 16.57
N GLU A 222 6.60 -10.77 16.65
CA GLU A 222 7.62 -11.84 16.70
C GLU A 222 8.41 -11.98 15.40
N VAL A 223 7.87 -11.49 14.28
CA VAL A 223 8.54 -11.54 12.96
C VAL A 223 9.79 -10.70 12.90
N PHE A 224 9.91 -9.67 13.73
CA PHE A 224 11.08 -8.80 13.76
C PHE A 224 12.26 -9.42 14.53
N GLY A 225 12.02 -10.41 15.39
CA GLY A 225 13.05 -11.10 16.13
C GLY A 225 13.95 -10.16 16.92
N LYS A 226 15.21 -10.01 16.47
CA LYS A 226 16.19 -9.08 17.06
C LYS A 226 16.18 -7.70 16.39
N ASP A 227 15.48 -7.56 15.28
CA ASP A 227 15.40 -6.30 14.55
C ASP A 227 14.47 -5.33 15.29
N SER A 228 14.81 -4.05 15.26
CA SER A 228 13.98 -3.03 15.87
C SER A 228 12.76 -2.78 15.01
N VAL A 229 11.58 -2.98 15.56
CA VAL A 229 10.31 -2.61 14.92
C VAL A 229 10.28 -1.11 14.58
N VAL A 230 10.88 -0.27 15.41
CA VAL A 230 11.03 1.18 15.15
C VAL A 230 11.80 1.41 13.87
N HIS A 231 12.97 0.75 13.71
CA HIS A 231 13.77 0.90 12.50
C HIS A 231 13.05 0.43 11.22
N PHE A 232 12.23 -0.61 11.32
CA PHE A 232 11.39 -1.03 10.20
C PHE A 232 10.42 0.07 9.78
N PHE A 233 9.73 0.69 10.74
CA PHE A 233 8.79 1.78 10.44
C PHE A 233 9.50 3.08 10.04
N GLU A 234 10.73 3.34 10.48
CA GLU A 234 11.57 4.44 9.98
C GLU A 234 11.84 4.28 8.47
N LYS A 235 12.18 3.07 8.02
CA LYS A 235 12.33 2.79 6.58
C LYS A 235 11.03 3.03 5.79
N ILE A 236 9.88 2.70 6.37
CA ILE A 236 8.57 2.98 5.76
C ILE A 236 8.36 4.49 5.65
N ALA A 237 8.60 5.26 6.71
CA ALA A 237 8.48 6.71 6.70
C ALA A 237 9.38 7.34 5.64
N ASP A 238 10.64 6.91 5.55
CA ASP A 238 11.60 7.36 4.53
C ASP A 238 11.14 7.06 3.10
N LYS A 239 10.56 5.88 2.87
CA LYS A 239 10.03 5.50 1.56
C LYS A 239 8.81 6.34 1.18
N ILE A 240 7.90 6.58 2.14
CA ILE A 240 6.75 7.46 1.93
C ILE A 240 7.25 8.87 1.57
N HIS A 241 8.22 9.39 2.30
CA HIS A 241 8.79 10.71 2.00
C HIS A 241 9.40 10.77 0.58
N LYS A 242 10.20 9.78 0.21
CA LYS A 242 10.86 9.73 -1.12
C LYS A 242 9.88 9.57 -2.28
N GLU A 243 8.81 8.80 -2.08
CA GLU A 243 7.89 8.45 -3.17
C GLU A 243 6.75 9.46 -3.34
N PHE A 244 6.29 10.05 -2.23
CA PHE A 244 5.13 10.94 -2.21
C PHE A 244 5.46 12.39 -1.87
N GLU A 245 6.72 12.69 -1.50
CA GLU A 245 7.19 14.02 -1.08
C GLU A 245 6.42 14.60 0.13
N ILE A 246 5.93 13.73 1.01
CA ILE A 246 5.18 14.08 2.22
C ILE A 246 5.86 13.54 3.47
N GLU A 247 5.52 14.11 4.63
CA GLU A 247 5.94 13.58 5.91
C GLU A 247 4.93 12.54 6.42
N ALA A 248 5.44 11.48 7.02
CA ALA A 248 4.65 10.46 7.71
C ALA A 248 5.13 10.30 9.15
N TYR A 249 4.20 10.40 10.10
CA TYR A 249 4.45 10.17 11.52
C TYR A 249 3.86 8.84 11.93
N ILE A 250 4.61 8.04 12.69
CA ILE A 250 4.23 6.66 13.02
C ILE A 250 4.32 6.43 14.53
N GLY A 251 3.17 6.13 15.14
CA GLY A 251 3.09 5.67 16.53
C GLY A 251 2.90 4.16 16.58
N ILE A 252 3.62 3.47 17.48
CA ILE A 252 3.60 2.02 17.63
C ILE A 252 3.20 1.68 19.06
N GLY A 253 2.15 0.86 19.24
CA GLY A 253 1.70 0.34 20.53
C GLY A 253 2.50 -0.88 20.99
N LEU A 254 2.19 -1.37 22.18
CA LEU A 254 2.76 -2.60 22.72
C LEU A 254 2.12 -3.84 22.07
N GLY A 255 2.75 -4.99 22.24
CA GLY A 255 2.24 -6.26 21.75
C GLY A 255 1.38 -7.00 22.76
N TYR A 256 0.24 -7.52 22.30
CA TYR A 256 -0.71 -8.28 23.10
C TYR A 256 -1.00 -9.64 22.49
N GLU A 257 -1.17 -10.66 23.35
CA GLU A 257 -1.46 -12.04 22.91
C GLU A 257 -2.94 -12.25 22.61
N TYR A 258 -3.83 -11.53 23.34
CA TYR A 258 -5.28 -11.65 23.18
C TYR A 258 -5.83 -10.54 22.29
N LEU A 259 -6.71 -10.89 21.37
CA LEU A 259 -7.33 -9.91 20.47
C LEU A 259 -8.18 -8.87 21.23
N ALA A 260 -8.75 -9.27 22.38
CA ALA A 260 -9.50 -8.35 23.24
C ALA A 260 -8.65 -7.15 23.71
N ASP A 261 -7.34 -7.37 23.89
CA ASP A 261 -6.40 -6.36 24.41
C ASP A 261 -5.78 -5.49 23.29
N ILE A 262 -6.02 -5.79 22.01
CA ILE A 262 -5.47 -5.04 20.88
C ILE A 262 -5.89 -3.57 20.87
N ARG A 263 -7.04 -3.25 21.49
CA ARG A 263 -7.48 -1.86 21.67
C ARG A 263 -6.52 -1.04 22.54
N GLU A 264 -5.87 -1.68 23.49
CA GLU A 264 -4.84 -1.00 24.30
C GLU A 264 -3.67 -0.64 23.42
N SER A 265 -3.19 -1.57 22.56
CA SER A 265 -2.14 -1.29 21.59
C SER A 265 -2.50 -0.11 20.65
N TYR A 266 -3.76 -0.04 20.20
CA TYR A 266 -4.24 1.09 19.40
C TYR A 266 -4.19 2.42 20.17
N THR A 267 -4.62 2.41 21.44
CA THR A 267 -4.62 3.60 22.30
C THR A 267 -3.19 4.07 22.58
N GLU A 268 -2.27 3.15 22.80
CA GLU A 268 -0.85 3.40 23.02
C GLU A 268 -0.18 3.95 21.75
N ALA A 269 -0.44 3.35 20.58
CA ALA A 269 0.05 3.85 19.30
C ALA A 269 -0.43 5.27 19.04
N LYS A 270 -1.68 5.58 19.38
CA LYS A 270 -2.25 6.93 19.27
C LYS A 270 -1.56 7.92 20.20
N SER A 271 -1.25 7.50 21.42
CA SER A 271 -0.52 8.34 22.40
C SER A 271 0.91 8.64 21.92
N ALA A 272 1.60 7.63 21.39
CA ALA A 272 2.93 7.81 20.79
C ALA A 272 2.88 8.78 19.61
N LEU A 273 1.90 8.64 18.73
CA LEU A 273 1.69 9.53 17.59
C LEU A 273 1.40 10.99 18.02
N GLN A 274 0.61 11.18 19.06
CA GLN A 274 0.34 12.53 19.60
C GLN A 274 1.60 13.18 20.13
N LEU A 275 2.46 12.45 20.83
CA LEU A 275 3.72 12.98 21.35
C LEU A 275 4.65 13.41 20.22
N ILE A 276 4.80 12.61 19.17
CA ILE A 276 5.59 12.98 17.97
C ILE A 276 5.09 14.30 17.37
N SER A 277 3.77 14.43 17.24
CA SER A 277 3.16 15.62 16.64
C SER A 277 3.44 16.90 17.44
N MET A 278 3.68 16.78 18.74
CA MET A 278 4.04 17.91 19.62
C MET A 278 5.52 18.24 19.54
N GLU A 279 6.40 17.24 19.54
CA GLU A 279 7.84 17.44 19.65
C GLU A 279 8.54 17.68 18.31
N LYS A 280 7.98 17.17 17.21
CA LYS A 280 8.51 17.27 15.82
C LYS A 280 9.98 16.84 15.64
N GLN A 281 10.51 16.06 16.57
CA GLN A 281 11.93 15.64 16.56
C GLN A 281 12.15 14.25 15.95
N LYS A 282 11.09 13.45 15.90
CA LYS A 282 11.15 12.07 15.40
C LYS A 282 9.95 11.82 14.48
N TYR A 283 10.12 10.92 13.53
CA TYR A 283 9.03 10.48 12.67
C TYR A 283 8.35 9.19 13.17
N VAL A 284 9.04 8.40 13.99
CA VAL A 284 8.57 7.12 14.53
C VAL A 284 8.83 7.05 16.03
N LEU A 285 7.82 6.61 16.78
CA LEU A 285 7.94 6.40 18.23
C LEU A 285 7.15 5.16 18.66
N SER A 286 7.81 4.28 19.42
CA SER A 286 7.13 3.19 20.14
C SER A 286 6.64 3.71 21.49
N TYR A 287 5.46 3.24 21.91
CA TYR A 287 4.94 3.51 23.26
C TYR A 287 5.91 3.08 24.36
N ASN A 288 6.65 1.98 24.14
CA ASN A 288 7.69 1.52 25.04
C ASN A 288 8.81 2.57 25.27
N ASP A 289 9.07 3.42 24.28
CA ASP A 289 10.15 4.42 24.31
C ASP A 289 9.68 5.81 24.79
N MET A 290 8.39 5.96 25.13
CA MET A 290 7.82 7.21 25.60
C MET A 290 8.30 7.63 27.01
N GLY A 291 8.89 6.71 27.79
CA GLY A 291 9.35 7.00 29.15
C GLY A 291 8.23 7.53 30.04
N ILE A 292 8.47 8.68 30.70
CA ILE A 292 7.47 9.28 31.62
C ILE A 292 6.19 9.73 30.91
N HIS A 293 6.25 10.03 29.61
CA HIS A 293 5.09 10.43 28.82
C HIS A 293 4.04 9.34 28.71
N SER A 294 4.44 8.06 28.82
CA SER A 294 3.50 6.94 28.84
C SER A 294 2.61 6.98 30.08
N LEU A 295 3.13 7.38 31.23
CA LEU A 295 2.34 7.53 32.47
C LEU A 295 1.39 8.73 32.36
N ILE A 296 1.86 9.84 31.80
CA ILE A 296 1.04 11.03 31.60
C ILE A 296 -0.12 10.75 30.64
N SER A 297 0.12 9.97 29.58
CA SER A 297 -0.92 9.62 28.61
C SER A 297 -2.04 8.74 29.20
N GLN A 298 -1.78 8.01 30.28
CA GLN A 298 -2.77 7.20 31.00
C GLN A 298 -3.71 8.01 31.89
N ILE A 299 -3.37 9.28 32.15
CA ILE A 299 -4.21 10.18 32.95
C ILE A 299 -5.44 10.58 32.14
N ARG A 300 -6.56 9.91 32.35
CA ARG A 300 -7.81 10.08 31.59
C ARG A 300 -8.50 11.44 31.80
N SER A 301 -8.11 12.21 32.82
CA SER A 301 -8.74 13.50 33.14
C SER A 301 -7.70 14.62 33.21
N PRO A 302 -7.79 15.66 32.35
CA PRO A 302 -6.97 16.87 32.47
C PRO A 302 -7.04 17.48 33.87
N LYS A 303 -8.22 17.46 34.51
CA LYS A 303 -8.40 17.94 35.90
C LYS A 303 -7.54 17.22 36.92
N THR A 304 -7.25 15.93 36.72
CA THR A 304 -6.40 15.17 37.63
C THR A 304 -4.95 15.65 37.52
N LEU A 305 -4.50 15.97 36.31
CA LEU A 305 -3.17 16.51 36.06
C LEU A 305 -3.06 17.94 36.62
N ASP A 306 -4.05 18.82 36.35
CA ASP A 306 -4.11 20.17 36.86
C ASP A 306 -4.13 20.22 38.40
N ASN A 307 -4.92 19.34 39.03
CA ASN A 307 -4.94 19.21 40.48
C ASN A 307 -3.59 18.77 41.04
N TYR A 308 -2.94 17.77 40.40
CA TYR A 308 -1.62 17.33 40.85
C TYR A 308 -0.55 18.41 40.67
N ILE A 309 -0.57 19.17 39.58
CA ILE A 309 0.33 20.26 39.30
C ILE A 309 0.11 21.34 40.38
N ASN A 310 -1.13 21.76 40.64
CA ASN A 310 -1.46 22.77 41.63
C ASN A 310 -1.11 22.34 43.06
N ASP A 311 -1.30 21.06 43.42
CA ASP A 311 -0.99 20.55 44.77
C ASP A 311 0.51 20.35 45.02
N LYS A 312 1.31 20.08 43.98
CA LYS A 312 2.71 19.68 44.14
C LYS A 312 3.72 20.69 43.60
N LEU A 313 3.31 21.48 42.60
CA LEU A 313 4.20 22.48 41.94
C LEU A 313 3.77 23.92 42.20
N GLY A 314 2.59 24.09 42.81
CA GLY A 314 2.11 25.38 43.35
C GLY A 314 1.70 26.37 42.32
#